data_1af23c8357f961a13e90ccbd99c2eb72
#
_entry.id   1af23c8357f961a13e90ccbd99c2eb72
#
_cell.length_a   1.000
_cell.length_b   1.000
_cell.length_c   1.000
_cell.angle_alpha   90.00
_cell.angle_beta   90.00
_cell.angle_gamma   90.00
#
_symmetry.space_group_name_H-M   'P 1'
#
loop_
_entity.id
_entity.type
_entity.pdbx_description
1 polymer ?
#
loop_
_entity_poly.entity_id
_entity_poly.type
_entity_poly.pdbx_seq_one_letter_code
_entity_poly.pdbx_strand_id
1 'polypeptide(L)' 'MRFPSRQIVESLRKQYPNGTRVELVQMDDAQAPPVGTKGTVTGVDDTGSLLMNWDNGSGLNVISGEDIVHKLHN' A
#
# COMPACT_ATOMS: atom_id res chain seq x y z
N MET A 1 -9.46 10.60 -15.72
CA MET A 1 -8.62 9.94 -14.73
C MET A 1 -7.44 9.29 -15.43
N ARG A 2 -6.26 9.50 -14.90
CA ARG A 2 -5.07 8.86 -15.45
C ARG A 2 -4.64 7.71 -14.55
N PHE A 3 -4.41 6.57 -15.16
CA PHE A 3 -3.75 5.48 -14.49
C PHE A 3 -2.23 5.67 -14.56
N PRO A 4 -1.47 5.21 -13.57
CA PRO A 4 -0.02 5.26 -13.64
C PRO A 4 0.48 4.47 -14.85
N SER A 5 1.65 4.83 -15.34
CA SER A 5 2.25 4.09 -16.44
C SER A 5 2.57 2.66 -16.01
N ARG A 6 2.65 1.77 -16.99
CA ARG A 6 3.03 0.37 -16.73
C ARG A 6 4.38 0.28 -16.03
N GLN A 7 5.31 1.17 -16.36
CA GLN A 7 6.64 1.19 -15.74
C GLN A 7 6.55 1.53 -14.25
N ILE A 8 5.66 2.46 -13.88
CA ILE A 8 5.45 2.81 -12.46
C ILE A 8 4.85 1.62 -11.72
N VAL A 9 3.85 0.95 -12.29
CA VAL A 9 3.23 -0.22 -11.68
C VAL A 9 4.27 -1.35 -11.49
N GLU A 10 5.09 -1.60 -12.50
CA GLU A 10 6.14 -2.63 -12.41
C GLU A 10 7.17 -2.28 -11.35
N SER A 11 7.54 -0.99 -11.25
CA SER A 11 8.45 -0.52 -10.20
C SER A 11 7.87 -0.75 -8.81
N LEU A 12 6.57 -0.46 -8.64
CA LEU A 12 5.89 -0.71 -7.35
C LEU A 12 5.88 -2.19 -7.01
N ARG A 13 5.65 -3.06 -8.00
CA ARG A 13 5.67 -4.50 -7.79
C ARG A 13 7.04 -5.01 -7.35
N LYS A 14 8.11 -4.38 -7.83
CA LYS A 14 9.47 -4.71 -7.40
C LYS A 14 9.78 -4.19 -6.01
N GLN A 15 9.29 -3.00 -5.67
CA GLN A 15 9.52 -2.40 -4.35
C GLN A 15 8.69 -3.08 -3.26
N TYR A 16 7.48 -3.53 -3.62
CA TYR A 16 6.53 -4.10 -2.67
C TYR A 16 6.07 -5.48 -3.15
N PRO A 17 6.97 -6.48 -3.18
CA PRO A 17 6.54 -7.83 -3.51
C PRO A 17 5.56 -8.38 -2.48
N ASN A 18 4.77 -9.37 -2.88
CA ASN A 18 3.83 -10.01 -1.98
C ASN A 18 4.54 -10.45 -0.69
N GLY A 19 3.96 -10.09 0.45
CA GLY A 19 4.54 -10.39 1.75
C GLY A 19 5.33 -9.24 2.36
N THR A 20 5.49 -8.11 1.64
CA THR A 20 6.21 -6.96 2.18
C THR A 20 5.42 -6.37 3.35
N ARG A 21 6.12 -6.15 4.47
CA ARG A 21 5.53 -5.52 5.65
C ARG A 21 5.72 -4.02 5.60
N VAL A 22 4.66 -3.29 5.93
CA VAL A 22 4.67 -1.82 5.94
C VAL A 22 3.94 -1.30 7.18
N GLU A 23 4.19 -0.03 7.49
CA GLU A 23 3.52 0.69 8.56
C GLU A 23 2.83 1.91 7.95
N LEU A 24 1.58 2.16 8.34
CA LEU A 24 0.82 3.29 7.83
C LEU A 24 1.34 4.60 8.41
N VAL A 25 1.69 5.54 7.53
CA VAL A 25 2.15 6.88 7.89
C VAL A 25 1.05 7.90 7.68
N GLN A 26 0.35 7.85 6.55
CA GLN A 26 -0.70 8.81 6.24
C GLN A 26 -1.73 8.18 5.30
N MET A 27 -3.00 8.34 5.63
CA MET A 27 -4.11 7.97 4.77
C MET A 27 -5.31 8.85 5.13
N ASP A 28 -5.73 9.67 4.19
CA ASP A 28 -6.85 10.59 4.39
C ASP A 28 -8.16 9.91 3.96
N ASP A 29 -8.64 9.01 4.81
CA ASP A 29 -9.87 8.26 4.59
C ASP A 29 -10.53 8.04 5.94
N ALA A 30 -11.85 8.24 6.00
CA ALA A 30 -12.59 8.07 7.25
C ALA A 30 -12.50 6.66 7.82
N GLN A 31 -12.23 5.66 6.97
CA GLN A 31 -12.11 4.26 7.39
C GLN A 31 -10.67 3.79 7.46
N ALA A 32 -9.70 4.70 7.37
CA ALA A 32 -8.30 4.35 7.44
C ALA A 32 -7.96 3.69 8.78
N PRO A 33 -7.06 2.69 8.78
CA PRO A 33 -6.50 2.22 10.04
C PRO A 33 -5.77 3.37 10.74
N PRO A 34 -5.60 3.31 12.06
CA PRO A 34 -4.81 4.33 12.76
C PRO A 34 -3.38 4.39 12.20
N VAL A 35 -2.80 5.58 12.18
CA VAL A 35 -1.38 5.75 11.84
C VAL A 35 -0.55 4.87 12.77
N GLY A 36 0.45 4.19 12.21
CA GLY A 36 1.27 3.23 12.93
C GLY A 36 0.78 1.80 12.81
N THR A 37 -0.41 1.57 12.24
CA THR A 37 -0.90 0.20 11.99
C THR A 37 0.02 -0.47 10.98
N LYS A 38 0.41 -1.70 11.26
CA LYS A 38 1.22 -2.51 10.36
C LYS A 38 0.34 -3.38 9.49
N GLY A 39 0.84 -3.70 8.30
CA GLY A 39 0.13 -4.54 7.38
C GLY A 39 1.05 -5.24 6.40
N THR A 40 0.47 -6.13 5.62
CA THR A 40 1.19 -6.91 4.62
C THR A 40 0.67 -6.56 3.23
N VAL A 41 1.58 -6.24 2.33
CA VAL A 41 1.24 -6.05 0.91
C VAL A 41 1.03 -7.43 0.30
N THR A 42 -0.11 -7.62 -0.35
CA THR A 42 -0.41 -8.89 -1.04
C THR A 42 -0.25 -8.79 -2.56
N GLY A 43 -0.06 -7.59 -3.07
CA GLY A 43 0.16 -7.35 -4.49
C GLY A 43 0.03 -5.89 -4.83
N VAL A 44 0.18 -5.57 -6.12
CA VAL A 44 -0.03 -4.22 -6.66
C VAL A 44 -0.94 -4.38 -7.87
N ASP A 45 -2.03 -3.62 -7.91
CA ASP A 45 -2.95 -3.70 -9.04
C ASP A 45 -2.51 -2.77 -10.18
N ASP A 46 -3.24 -2.82 -11.30
CA ASP A 46 -2.89 -2.05 -12.49
C ASP A 46 -3.12 -0.55 -12.31
N THR A 47 -3.81 -0.14 -11.26
CA THR A 47 -4.01 1.28 -10.94
C THR A 47 -2.90 1.83 -10.04
N GLY A 48 -1.93 1.02 -9.67
CA GLY A 48 -0.83 1.43 -8.79
C GLY A 48 -1.21 1.42 -7.32
N SER A 49 -2.29 0.73 -6.95
CA SER A 49 -2.65 0.58 -5.54
C SER A 49 -1.96 -0.64 -4.95
N LEU A 50 -1.48 -0.50 -3.72
CA LEU A 50 -0.99 -1.64 -2.95
C LEU A 50 -2.19 -2.37 -2.36
N LEU A 51 -2.34 -3.64 -2.67
CA LEU A 51 -3.37 -4.48 -2.10
C LEU A 51 -2.91 -4.89 -0.71
N MET A 52 -3.73 -4.59 0.30
CA MET A 52 -3.30 -4.68 1.69
C MET A 52 -4.11 -5.68 2.50
N ASN A 53 -3.42 -6.27 3.46
CA ASN A 53 -4.03 -7.01 4.55
C ASN A 53 -3.47 -6.40 5.85
N TRP A 54 -4.22 -5.48 6.45
CA TRP A 54 -3.80 -4.79 7.67
C TRP A 54 -3.98 -5.68 8.89
N ASP A 55 -3.07 -5.56 9.84
CA ASP A 55 -3.08 -6.41 11.05
C ASP A 55 -4.32 -6.18 11.93
N ASN A 56 -4.97 -5.02 11.78
CA ASN A 56 -6.21 -4.72 12.50
C ASN A 56 -7.47 -5.27 11.82
N GLY A 57 -7.33 -6.03 10.75
CA GLY A 57 -8.46 -6.62 10.01
C GLY A 57 -8.97 -5.79 8.85
N SER A 58 -8.48 -4.55 8.68
CA SER A 58 -8.86 -3.73 7.53
C SER A 58 -8.26 -4.29 6.25
N GLY A 59 -9.00 -4.17 5.14
CA GLY A 59 -8.53 -4.51 3.80
C GLY A 59 -8.36 -3.28 2.91
N LEU A 60 -8.30 -2.08 3.49
CA LEU A 60 -8.25 -0.85 2.70
C LEU A 60 -6.90 -0.73 1.99
N ASN A 61 -6.94 -0.57 0.65
CA ASN A 61 -5.74 -0.52 -0.17
C ASN A 61 -5.04 0.83 -0.03
N VAL A 62 -3.73 0.85 -0.32
CA VAL A 62 -2.91 2.06 -0.30
C VAL A 62 -2.81 2.59 -1.72
N ILE A 63 -3.16 3.86 -1.93
CA ILE A 63 -3.10 4.51 -3.24
C ILE A 63 -1.74 5.22 -3.35
N SER A 64 -0.89 4.72 -4.25
CA SER A 64 0.42 5.31 -4.49
C SER A 64 0.28 6.78 -4.93
N GLY A 65 1.01 7.67 -4.28
CA GLY A 65 0.95 9.09 -4.55
C GLY A 65 -0.03 9.86 -3.67
N GLU A 66 -0.99 9.21 -3.03
CA GLU A 66 -1.93 9.83 -2.11
C GLU A 66 -1.69 9.40 -0.67
N ASP A 67 -1.53 8.09 -0.47
CA ASP A 67 -1.31 7.52 0.85
C ASP A 67 0.17 7.24 1.05
N ILE A 68 0.62 7.25 2.29
CA ILE A 68 2.03 7.06 2.61
C ILE A 68 2.17 5.90 3.58
N VAL A 69 3.03 4.96 3.21
CA VAL A 69 3.43 3.85 4.06
C VAL A 69 4.95 3.82 4.15
N HIS A 70 5.44 3.22 5.22
CA HIS A 70 6.86 3.04 5.47
C HIS A 70 7.16 1.54 5.43
N LYS A 71 8.08 1.14 4.53
CA LYS A 71 8.47 -0.26 4.42
C LYS A 71 9.27 -0.66 5.66
N LEU A 72 8.87 -1.77 6.27
CA LEU A 72 9.56 -2.29 7.44
C LEU A 72 10.68 -3.24 7.01
N HIS A 73 11.80 -3.15 7.70
CA HIS A 73 12.91 -4.07 7.51
C HIS A 73 12.92 -5.06 8.66
N ASN A 74 13.13 -6.31 8.34
CA ASN A 74 13.29 -7.37 9.34
C ASN A 74 14.76 -7.58 9.67
#